data_91f2e7c287d05480e49dc6fc3bf33682
#
_entry.id   91f2e7c287d05480e49dc6fc3bf33682
#
_cell.length_a   1.000
_cell.length_b   1.000
_cell.length_c   1.000
_cell.angle_alpha   90.00
_cell.angle_beta   90.00
_cell.angle_gamma   90.00
#
_symmetry.space_group_name_H-M   'P 1'
#
loop_
_entity.id
_entity.type
_entity.pdbx_description
1 polymer ?
#
loop_
_entity_poly.entity_id
_entity_poly.type
_entity_poly.pdbx_seq_one_letter_code
_entity_poly.pdbx_strand_id
1 'polypeptide(L)'
;MMKSERILTAIMAVCGLFLLIYASNFEAPISYDPVGPKAFPILLMGLITVSAIYLTVRPAIMFEPVELGWTKHLVVKLALCALALTLYALVFEWLGFIVATLLMTIAVGKLFHGKTIPVLVTSLVLSLSTYYMFDRFLDVPLPLGFFG
;
A
#
# COMPACT_ATOMS: atom_id res chain seq x y z
N MET A 1 -24.01 4.79 -12.98
CA MET A 1 -22.54 4.93 -12.92
C MET A 1 -22.11 6.11 -12.05
N MET A 2 -22.53 7.35 -12.31
CA MET A 2 -22.18 8.54 -11.47
C MET A 2 -22.49 8.41 -9.97
N LYS A 3 -23.47 7.59 -9.57
CA LYS A 3 -23.80 7.38 -8.14
C LYS A 3 -22.78 6.48 -7.41
N SER A 4 -22.26 5.45 -8.07
CA SER A 4 -21.27 4.55 -7.47
C SER A 4 -19.90 5.21 -7.27
N GLU A 5 -19.49 6.06 -8.19
CA GLU A 5 -18.24 6.84 -8.07
C GLU A 5 -18.32 7.85 -6.91
N ARG A 6 -19.45 8.54 -6.78
CA ARG A 6 -19.69 9.46 -5.65
C ARG A 6 -19.71 8.74 -4.30
N ILE A 7 -20.31 7.55 -4.25
CA ILE A 7 -20.32 6.76 -3.03
C ILE A 7 -18.89 6.33 -2.66
N LEU A 8 -18.10 5.87 -3.64
CA LEU A 8 -16.72 5.47 -3.41
C LEU A 8 -15.85 6.64 -2.93
N THR A 9 -15.92 7.78 -3.61
CA THR A 9 -15.16 8.99 -3.21
C THR A 9 -15.63 9.55 -1.88
N ALA A 10 -16.93 9.47 -1.55
CA ALA A 10 -17.45 9.83 -0.24
C ALA A 10 -16.93 8.92 0.87
N ILE A 11 -16.88 7.59 0.63
CA ILE A 11 -16.27 6.63 1.57
C ILE A 11 -14.79 6.96 1.77
N MET A 12 -14.06 7.23 0.68
CA MET A 12 -12.65 7.62 0.76
C MET A 12 -12.46 8.92 1.54
N ALA A 13 -13.35 9.91 1.37
CA ALA A 13 -13.30 11.16 2.13
C ALA A 13 -13.52 10.94 3.63
N VAL A 14 -14.49 10.11 3.99
CA VAL A 14 -14.77 9.76 5.40
C VAL A 14 -13.60 8.98 6.01
N CYS A 15 -13.07 7.97 5.31
CA CYS A 15 -11.90 7.22 5.76
C CYS A 15 -10.66 8.12 5.89
N GLY A 16 -10.43 9.00 4.91
CA GLY A 16 -9.32 9.95 4.94
C GLY A 16 -9.43 10.93 6.11
N LEU A 17 -10.64 11.44 6.40
CA LEU A 17 -10.89 12.30 7.54
C LEU A 17 -10.63 11.57 8.87
N PHE A 18 -11.11 10.34 8.98
CA PHE A 18 -10.88 9.51 10.17
C PHE A 18 -9.38 9.26 10.40
N LEU A 19 -8.65 8.89 9.36
CA LEU A 19 -7.20 8.67 9.43
C LEU A 19 -6.44 9.97 9.73
N LEU A 20 -6.90 11.12 9.22
CA LEU A 20 -6.33 12.42 9.52
C LEU A 20 -6.46 12.76 11.02
N ILE A 21 -7.64 12.55 11.58
CA ILE A 21 -7.90 12.76 13.01
C ILE A 21 -7.04 11.80 13.84
N TYR A 22 -6.97 10.52 13.44
CA TYR A 22 -6.13 9.53 14.11
C TYR A 22 -4.65 9.91 14.06
N ALA A 23 -4.13 10.31 12.89
CA ALA A 23 -2.75 10.74 12.72
C ALA A 23 -2.39 12.01 13.52
N SER A 24 -3.35 12.92 13.70
CA SER A 24 -3.13 14.14 14.49
C SER A 24 -2.95 13.85 15.98
N ASN A 25 -3.57 12.78 16.48
CA ASN A 25 -3.47 12.35 17.87
C ASN A 25 -2.27 11.43 18.14
N PHE A 26 -1.52 11.07 17.09
CA PHE A 26 -0.34 10.21 17.25
C PHE A 26 0.81 11.01 17.85
N GLU A 27 1.24 10.64 19.06
CA GLU A 27 2.41 11.21 19.73
C GLU A 27 3.60 10.27 19.56
N ALA A 28 4.63 10.72 18.85
CA ALA A 28 5.89 9.98 18.77
C ALA A 28 6.69 10.25 20.06
N PRO A 29 7.09 9.22 20.80
CA PRO A 29 7.75 9.37 22.10
C PRO A 29 9.13 10.05 22.02
N ILE A 30 9.76 10.06 20.85
CA ILE A 30 11.05 10.72 20.61
C ILE A 30 11.00 11.36 19.22
N SER A 31 11.06 12.68 19.15
CA SER A 31 11.17 13.43 17.92
C SER A 31 12.31 14.42 18.01
N TYR A 32 13.35 14.19 17.22
CA TYR A 32 14.50 15.11 17.10
C TYR A 32 14.25 16.20 16.05
N ASP A 33 13.22 16.06 15.21
CA ASP A 33 12.85 17.01 14.17
C ASP A 33 11.81 18.02 14.66
N PRO A 34 11.98 19.32 14.32
CA PRO A 34 11.01 20.36 14.67
C PRO A 34 9.61 20.14 14.07
N VAL A 35 9.50 19.34 13.01
CA VAL A 35 8.22 19.02 12.34
C VAL A 35 7.65 17.68 12.79
N GLY A 36 8.51 16.78 13.27
CA GLY A 36 8.14 15.45 13.77
C GLY A 36 7.66 14.45 12.68
N PRO A 37 7.70 13.15 12.97
CA PRO A 37 7.37 12.10 12.00
C PRO A 37 5.89 12.09 11.59
N LYS A 38 5.02 12.75 12.33
CA LYS A 38 3.56 12.84 12.05
C LYS A 38 3.20 13.83 10.93
N ALA A 39 4.10 14.78 10.61
CA ALA A 39 3.79 15.81 9.62
C ALA A 39 3.56 15.27 8.23
N PHE A 40 4.37 14.30 7.79
CA PHE A 40 4.23 13.68 6.48
C PHE A 40 2.91 12.89 6.33
N PRO A 41 2.54 11.98 7.25
CA PRO A 41 1.23 11.32 7.24
C PRO A 41 0.06 12.31 7.25
N ILE A 42 0.10 13.35 8.09
CA ILE A 42 -0.97 14.36 8.17
C ILE A 42 -1.12 15.09 6.83
N LEU A 43 -0.02 15.53 6.23
CA LEU A 43 -0.03 16.21 4.94
C LEU A 43 -0.62 15.31 3.84
N LEU A 44 -0.17 14.06 3.78
CA LEU A 44 -0.61 13.11 2.77
C LEU A 44 -2.11 12.78 2.94
N MET A 45 -2.56 12.49 4.15
CA MET A 45 -3.97 12.24 4.45
C MET A 45 -4.84 13.47 4.20
N GLY A 46 -4.32 14.68 4.49
CA GLY A 46 -4.96 15.93 4.16
C GLY A 46 -5.20 16.11 2.66
N LEU A 47 -4.17 15.88 1.84
CA LEU A 47 -4.28 15.93 0.38
C LEU A 47 -5.28 14.91 -0.17
N ILE A 48 -5.23 13.66 0.34
CA ILE A 48 -6.16 12.61 -0.07
C ILE A 48 -7.59 13.00 0.29
N THR A 49 -7.82 13.49 1.52
CA THR A 49 -9.15 13.89 2.00
C THR A 49 -9.73 15.05 1.17
N VAL A 50 -8.93 16.09 0.94
CA VAL A 50 -9.35 17.24 0.12
C VAL A 50 -9.67 16.81 -1.31
N SER A 51 -8.82 15.97 -1.90
CA SER A 51 -9.06 15.44 -3.25
C SER A 51 -10.32 14.59 -3.33
N ALA A 52 -10.57 13.74 -2.33
CA ALA A 52 -11.76 12.90 -2.25
C ALA A 52 -13.04 13.74 -2.08
N ILE A 53 -13.01 14.77 -1.25
CA ILE A 53 -14.11 15.72 -1.10
C ILE A 53 -14.38 16.45 -2.42
N TYR A 54 -13.33 16.96 -3.07
CA TYR A 54 -13.45 17.63 -4.35
C TYR A 54 -14.10 16.74 -5.42
N LEU A 55 -13.67 15.49 -5.55
CA LEU A 55 -14.24 14.51 -6.47
C LEU A 55 -15.69 14.13 -6.12
N THR A 56 -16.06 14.15 -4.85
CA THR A 56 -17.44 13.89 -4.41
C THR A 56 -18.37 15.02 -4.83
N VAL A 57 -17.91 16.26 -4.71
CA VAL A 57 -18.70 17.47 -5.04
C VAL A 57 -18.72 17.71 -6.55
N ARG A 58 -17.58 17.55 -7.22
CA ARG A 58 -17.42 17.69 -8.67
C ARG A 58 -16.96 16.37 -9.27
N PRO A 59 -17.87 15.43 -9.53
CA PRO A 59 -17.51 14.21 -10.25
C PRO A 59 -16.92 14.60 -11.60
N ALA A 60 -15.73 14.06 -11.88
CA ALA A 60 -14.93 14.45 -13.03
C ALA A 60 -15.70 14.23 -14.34
N ILE A 61 -16.14 15.33 -14.94
CA ILE A 61 -16.76 15.37 -16.27
C ILE A 61 -15.69 15.14 -17.37
N MET A 62 -14.40 15.14 -16.99
CA MET A 62 -13.26 15.13 -17.91
C MET A 62 -12.70 13.75 -18.27
N PHE A 63 -13.13 12.70 -17.61
CA PHE A 63 -12.67 11.36 -17.94
C PHE A 63 -13.87 10.56 -18.46
N GLU A 64 -13.74 10.02 -19.66
CA GLU A 64 -14.67 9.01 -20.13
C GLU A 64 -14.75 7.91 -19.07
N PRO A 65 -15.96 7.46 -18.68
CA PRO A 65 -16.09 6.41 -17.69
C PRO A 65 -15.36 5.18 -18.21
N VAL A 66 -14.18 4.92 -17.67
CA VAL A 66 -13.52 3.64 -17.88
C VAL A 66 -14.45 2.61 -17.28
N GLU A 67 -15.14 1.87 -18.12
CA GLU A 67 -15.88 0.68 -17.68
C GLU A 67 -14.84 -0.30 -17.12
N LEU A 68 -14.54 -0.17 -15.83
CA LEU A 68 -13.91 -1.27 -15.10
C LEU A 68 -14.91 -2.42 -15.18
N GLY A 69 -14.76 -3.25 -16.19
CA GLY A 69 -15.55 -4.47 -16.33
C GLY A 69 -15.30 -5.33 -15.09
N TRP A 70 -16.16 -5.18 -14.09
CA TRP A 70 -16.16 -5.99 -12.88
C TRP A 70 -16.44 -7.44 -13.25
N THR A 71 -15.44 -8.11 -13.76
CA THR A 71 -15.50 -9.53 -14.05
C THR A 71 -15.20 -10.27 -12.74
N LYS A 72 -15.91 -11.37 -12.50
CA LYS A 72 -15.63 -12.27 -11.34
C LYS A 72 -14.13 -12.56 -11.23
N HIS A 73 -13.46 -12.73 -12.36
CA HIS A 73 -12.02 -12.96 -12.45
C HIS A 73 -11.18 -11.80 -11.89
N LEU A 74 -11.58 -10.55 -12.13
CA LEU A 74 -10.89 -9.37 -11.57
C LEU A 74 -11.07 -9.31 -10.05
N VAL A 75 -12.30 -9.51 -9.57
CA VAL A 75 -12.60 -9.51 -8.13
C VAL A 75 -11.81 -10.61 -7.40
N VAL A 76 -11.74 -11.82 -7.97
CA VAL A 76 -10.95 -12.91 -7.39
C VAL A 76 -9.45 -12.55 -7.37
N LYS A 77 -8.90 -11.95 -8.42
CA LYS A 77 -7.51 -11.51 -8.42
C LYS A 77 -7.23 -10.45 -7.35
N LEU A 78 -8.12 -9.48 -7.20
CA LEU A 78 -7.99 -8.46 -6.16
C LEU A 78 -8.06 -9.07 -4.76
N ALA A 79 -8.99 -10.00 -4.54
CA ALA A 79 -9.11 -10.71 -3.27
C ALA A 79 -7.85 -11.54 -2.96
N LEU A 80 -7.28 -12.23 -3.96
CA LEU A 80 -6.02 -12.98 -3.81
C LEU A 80 -4.82 -12.05 -3.55
N CYS A 81 -4.77 -10.87 -4.17
CA CYS A 81 -3.77 -9.86 -3.85
C CYS A 81 -3.90 -9.38 -2.41
N ALA A 82 -5.11 -9.06 -1.97
CA ALA A 82 -5.36 -8.63 -0.59
C ALA A 82 -4.98 -9.72 0.41
N LEU A 83 -5.31 -10.99 0.11
CA LEU A 83 -4.89 -12.14 0.91
C LEU A 83 -3.37 -12.28 0.97
N ALA A 84 -2.68 -12.16 -0.17
CA ALA A 84 -1.22 -12.23 -0.22
C ALA A 84 -0.56 -11.12 0.62
N LEU A 85 -1.08 -9.89 0.56
CA LEU A 85 -0.62 -8.78 1.39
C LEU A 85 -0.86 -9.02 2.89
N THR A 86 -2.03 -9.56 3.24
CA THR A 86 -2.35 -9.90 4.64
C THR A 86 -1.43 -10.99 5.16
N LEU A 87 -1.22 -12.06 4.38
CA LEU A 87 -0.29 -13.13 4.72
C LEU A 87 1.15 -12.60 4.85
N TYR A 88 1.58 -11.73 3.95
CA TYR A 88 2.88 -11.07 4.05
C TYR A 88 3.04 -10.34 5.38
N ALA A 89 2.07 -9.53 5.78
CA ALA A 89 2.12 -8.78 7.03
C ALA A 89 2.19 -9.70 8.27
N LEU A 90 1.50 -10.83 8.24
CA LEU A 90 1.50 -11.80 9.35
C LEU A 90 2.80 -12.59 9.47
N VAL A 91 3.44 -12.94 8.35
CA VAL A 91 4.65 -13.76 8.35
C VAL A 91 5.94 -12.95 8.27
N PHE A 92 5.84 -11.65 8.05
CA PHE A 92 6.96 -10.73 7.88
C PHE A 92 7.97 -10.78 9.03
N GLU A 93 7.49 -10.78 10.28
CA GLU A 93 8.36 -10.83 11.46
C GLU A 93 9.01 -12.21 11.65
N TRP A 94 8.31 -13.27 11.26
CA TRP A 94 8.78 -14.65 11.47
C TRP A 94 9.76 -15.11 10.40
N LEU A 95 9.43 -14.87 9.13
CA LEU A 95 10.29 -15.29 8.01
C LEU A 95 11.41 -14.30 7.70
N GLY A 96 11.31 -13.08 8.21
CA GLY A 96 12.20 -11.99 7.86
C GLY A 96 11.85 -11.31 6.53
N PHE A 97 12.36 -10.10 6.36
CA PHE A 97 12.04 -9.21 5.24
C PHE A 97 12.33 -9.86 3.87
N ILE A 98 13.52 -10.42 3.68
CA ILE A 98 13.97 -10.92 2.37
C ILE A 98 13.07 -12.06 1.90
N VAL A 99 12.85 -13.05 2.75
CA VAL A 99 12.07 -14.25 2.39
C VAL A 99 10.59 -13.91 2.21
N ALA A 100 10.02 -13.13 3.11
CA ALA A 100 8.63 -12.71 3.02
C ALA A 100 8.37 -11.88 1.75
N THR A 101 9.23 -10.91 1.44
CA THR A 101 9.12 -10.07 0.24
C THR A 101 9.30 -10.88 -1.04
N LEU A 102 10.23 -11.82 -1.05
CA LEU A 102 10.45 -12.71 -2.19
C LEU A 102 9.21 -13.56 -2.47
N LEU A 103 8.65 -14.21 -1.45
CA LEU A 103 7.45 -15.05 -1.59
C LEU A 103 6.23 -14.23 -2.04
N MET A 104 6.01 -13.07 -1.44
CA MET A 104 4.92 -12.16 -1.80
C MET A 104 5.04 -11.70 -3.25
N THR A 105 6.23 -11.28 -3.68
CA THR A 105 6.46 -10.78 -5.04
C THR A 105 6.29 -11.90 -6.08
N ILE A 106 6.71 -13.13 -5.77
CA ILE A 106 6.46 -14.31 -6.62
C ILE A 106 4.97 -14.58 -6.71
N ALA A 107 4.26 -14.60 -5.58
CA ALA A 107 2.83 -14.88 -5.55
C ALA A 107 2.04 -13.86 -6.41
N VAL A 108 2.31 -12.57 -6.22
CA VAL A 108 1.67 -11.50 -7.00
C VAL A 108 2.07 -11.59 -8.47
N GLY A 109 3.36 -11.78 -8.77
CA GLY A 109 3.85 -11.92 -10.15
C GLY A 109 3.18 -13.08 -10.91
N LYS A 110 2.98 -14.22 -10.25
CA LYS A 110 2.27 -15.37 -10.84
C LYS A 110 0.77 -15.14 -10.98
N LEU A 111 0.16 -14.44 -10.03
CA LEU A 111 -1.25 -14.07 -10.09
C LEU A 111 -1.58 -13.21 -11.32
N PHE A 112 -0.63 -12.36 -11.74
CA PHE A 112 -0.75 -11.56 -12.96
C PHE A 112 -0.17 -12.23 -14.22
N HIS A 113 -0.04 -13.56 -14.21
CA HIS A 113 0.44 -14.37 -15.33
C HIS A 113 1.89 -14.05 -15.79
N GLY A 114 2.72 -13.55 -14.89
CA GLY A 114 4.13 -13.33 -15.16
C GLY A 114 4.86 -14.64 -15.53
N LYS A 115 5.78 -14.55 -16.49
CA LYS A 115 6.66 -15.66 -16.86
C LYS A 115 7.53 -16.04 -15.65
N THR A 116 7.73 -17.33 -15.41
CA THR A 116 8.37 -17.82 -14.18
C THR A 116 9.79 -17.27 -13.97
N ILE A 117 10.63 -17.31 -15.01
CA ILE A 117 12.04 -16.85 -14.89
C ILE A 117 12.12 -15.33 -14.59
N PRO A 118 11.48 -14.44 -15.35
CA PRO A 118 11.47 -13.01 -15.01
C PRO A 118 10.90 -12.73 -13.61
N VAL A 119 9.83 -13.40 -13.21
CA VAL A 119 9.22 -13.20 -11.87
C VAL A 119 10.23 -13.57 -10.77
N LEU A 120 10.92 -14.72 -10.88
CA LEU A 120 11.92 -15.15 -9.91
C LEU A 120 13.09 -14.16 -9.83
N VAL A 121 13.60 -13.75 -10.99
CA VAL A 121 14.74 -12.80 -11.05
C VAL A 121 14.33 -11.44 -10.45
N THR A 122 13.20 -10.89 -10.87
CA THR A 122 12.74 -9.60 -10.34
C THR A 122 12.41 -9.67 -8.86
N SER A 123 11.82 -10.77 -8.37
CA SER A 123 11.54 -10.95 -6.95
C SER A 123 12.82 -11.00 -6.11
N LEU A 124 13.83 -11.70 -6.59
CA LEU A 124 15.13 -11.79 -5.93
C LEU A 124 15.83 -10.42 -5.90
N VAL A 125 15.92 -9.76 -7.04
CA VAL A 125 16.54 -8.43 -7.16
C VAL A 125 15.81 -7.42 -6.29
N LEU A 126 14.48 -7.42 -6.33
CA LEU A 126 13.66 -6.49 -5.56
C LEU A 126 13.84 -6.70 -4.04
N SER A 127 13.75 -7.94 -3.55
CA SER A 127 13.87 -8.23 -2.12
C SER A 127 15.25 -7.85 -1.58
N LEU A 128 16.31 -8.19 -2.31
CA LEU A 128 17.68 -7.87 -1.90
C LEU A 128 17.99 -6.38 -2.00
N SER A 129 17.63 -5.73 -3.10
CA SER A 129 17.88 -4.29 -3.29
C SER A 129 17.13 -3.45 -2.27
N THR A 130 15.86 -3.80 -2.00
CA THR A 130 15.06 -3.09 -1.01
C THR A 130 15.61 -3.32 0.40
N TYR A 131 15.97 -4.55 0.76
CA TYR A 131 16.60 -4.84 2.04
C TYR A 131 17.86 -4.00 2.25
N TYR A 132 18.78 -4.02 1.26
CA TYR A 132 20.02 -3.26 1.33
C TYR A 132 19.78 -1.75 1.40
N MET A 133 18.78 -1.24 0.68
CA MET A 133 18.40 0.16 0.71
C MET A 133 17.92 0.58 2.12
N PHE A 134 17.04 -0.20 2.74
CA PHE A 134 16.53 0.13 4.07
C PHE A 134 17.60 -0.02 5.16
N ASP A 135 18.39 -1.09 5.11
CA ASP A 135 19.42 -1.38 6.11
C ASP A 135 20.60 -0.39 6.04
N ARG A 136 21.08 -0.05 4.81
CA ARG A 136 22.28 0.77 4.63
C ARG A 136 22.04 2.26 4.40
N PHE A 137 20.97 2.62 3.71
CA PHE A 137 20.70 4.02 3.38
C PHE A 137 19.75 4.69 4.35
N LEU A 138 18.77 3.96 4.87
CA LEU A 138 17.80 4.52 5.79
C LEU A 138 18.07 4.18 7.26
N ASP A 139 19.06 3.33 7.53
CA ASP A 139 19.45 2.89 8.88
C ASP A 139 18.23 2.35 9.67
N VAL A 140 17.32 1.69 8.96
CA VAL A 140 16.11 1.08 9.54
C VAL A 140 16.37 -0.42 9.72
N PRO A 141 16.45 -0.92 10.96
CA PRO A 141 16.63 -2.34 11.20
C PRO A 141 15.41 -3.13 10.72
N LEU A 142 15.61 -3.98 9.72
CA LEU A 142 14.57 -4.87 9.22
C LEU A 142 14.68 -6.25 9.91
N PRO A 143 13.55 -6.93 10.16
CA PRO A 143 13.57 -8.24 10.79
C PRO A 143 14.28 -9.24 9.91
N LEU A 144 15.28 -9.92 10.48
CA LEU A 144 16.03 -11.01 9.82
C LEU A 144 15.29 -12.35 9.91
N GLY A 145 14.20 -12.42 10.70
CA GLY A 145 13.43 -13.62 10.88
C GLY A 145 14.23 -14.74 11.55
N PHE A 146 14.12 -15.96 11.03
CA PHE A 146 14.83 -17.12 11.55
C PHE A 146 16.37 -17.07 11.38
N PHE A 147 16.90 -16.08 10.68
CA PHE A 147 18.32 -15.96 10.36
C PHE A 147 19.06 -14.91 11.18
N GLY A 148 18.41 -14.24 12.15
CA GLY A 148 18.98 -13.19 12.95
C GLY A 148 18.79 -13.35 14.45
#